data_1cb9b5103784de2ebb9e7d15589e4b2f
#
_entry.id   1cb9b5103784de2ebb9e7d15589e4b2f
#
_cell.length_a   1.000
_cell.length_b   1.000
_cell.length_c   1.000
_cell.angle_alpha   90.00
_cell.angle_beta   90.00
_cell.angle_gamma   90.00
#
_symmetry.space_group_name_H-M   'P 1'
#
loop_
_entity.id
_entity.type
_entity.pdbx_description
1 polymer ?
#
loop_
_entity_poly.entity_id
_entity_poly.type
_entity_poly.pdbx_seq_one_letter_code
_entity_poly.pdbx_strand_id
1 'polypeptide(L)'
;MIDKCELIKTAIDSFTKFGSKRYTLDELATSVGISKKTIYKYFRSKEHLVVESVAFLIDDFKKEVHAILETEDDAITQIIKIYEKAFTRLKHFKPSFIFGLKKYYPKANDIFENFRNEIVNDTIYNLLLKAKQEGIVKTEVNLQLFCGLYFKRFEEVAYRNSNLVEEYTNEELLNHFVVYSLRGISVSGYKNTYFE
;
A
#
# COMPACT_ATOMS: atom_id res chain seq x y z
N MET A 1 6.07 23.89 19.27
CA MET A 1 5.45 22.80 20.08
C MET A 1 5.03 21.75 19.07
N ILE A 2 5.48 20.51 19.21
CA ILE A 2 5.12 19.43 18.27
C ILE A 2 3.60 19.21 18.30
N ASP A 3 2.98 19.10 17.15
CA ASP A 3 1.55 18.79 17.06
C ASP A 3 1.30 17.28 16.91
N LYS A 4 0.03 16.86 16.95
CA LYS A 4 -0.36 15.46 16.86
C LYS A 4 0.01 14.86 15.49
N CYS A 5 -0.12 15.63 14.41
CA CYS A 5 0.15 15.17 13.04
C CYS A 5 1.65 14.93 12.83
N GLU A 6 2.50 15.84 13.28
CA GLU A 6 3.95 15.70 13.23
C GLU A 6 4.44 14.49 14.02
N LEU A 7 3.83 14.25 15.19
CA LEU A 7 4.14 13.08 16.00
C LEU A 7 3.73 11.76 15.32
N ILE A 8 2.58 11.72 14.65
CA ILE A 8 2.14 10.57 13.85
C ILE A 8 3.10 10.33 12.68
N LYS A 9 3.50 11.36 11.94
CA LYS A 9 4.45 11.24 10.82
C LYS A 9 5.78 10.66 11.28
N THR A 10 6.36 11.21 12.33
CA THR A 10 7.63 10.69 12.89
C THR A 10 7.48 9.25 13.39
N ALA A 11 6.34 8.93 14.01
CA ALA A 11 6.07 7.58 14.49
C ALA A 11 5.98 6.57 13.34
N ILE A 12 5.22 6.89 12.28
CA ILE A 12 5.06 5.95 11.15
C ILE A 12 6.36 5.75 10.39
N ASP A 13 7.15 6.81 10.17
CA ASP A 13 8.47 6.70 9.56
C ASP A 13 9.43 5.79 10.37
N SER A 14 9.36 5.87 11.69
CA SER A 14 10.15 5.02 12.57
C SER A 14 9.61 3.58 12.62
N PHE A 15 8.29 3.40 12.68
CA PHE A 15 7.68 2.08 12.70
C PHE A 15 7.93 1.30 11.42
N THR A 16 7.88 1.95 10.26
CA THR A 16 8.16 1.30 8.97
C THR A 16 9.62 0.88 8.84
N LYS A 17 10.55 1.66 9.37
CA LYS A 17 12.01 1.40 9.33
C LYS A 17 12.48 0.39 10.37
N PHE A 18 11.98 0.48 11.61
CA PHE A 18 12.51 -0.28 12.75
C PHE A 18 11.56 -1.36 13.26
N GLY A 19 10.33 -1.38 12.77
CA GLY A 19 9.25 -2.26 13.24
C GLY A 19 8.48 -1.67 14.42
N SER A 20 7.15 -1.73 14.33
CA SER A 20 6.23 -1.14 15.32
C SER A 20 6.38 -1.72 16.74
N LYS A 21 6.80 -2.99 16.88
CA LYS A 21 7.04 -3.60 18.20
C LYS A 21 8.35 -3.13 18.81
N ARG A 22 9.41 -3.07 18.02
CA ARG A 22 10.78 -2.75 18.48
C ARG A 22 10.91 -1.28 18.89
N TYR A 23 10.47 -0.35 18.05
CA TYR A 23 10.60 1.07 18.32
C TYR A 23 9.69 1.51 19.46
N THR A 24 10.26 2.11 20.51
CA THR A 24 9.58 2.42 21.78
C THR A 24 9.07 3.86 21.81
N LEU A 25 8.15 4.15 22.76
CA LEU A 25 7.69 5.53 22.99
C LEU A 25 8.80 6.41 23.60
N ASP A 26 9.80 5.81 24.27
CA ASP A 26 10.94 6.56 24.81
C ASP A 26 11.87 7.00 23.69
N GLU A 27 12.14 6.12 22.71
CA GLU A 27 12.89 6.47 21.50
C GLU A 27 12.18 7.53 20.67
N LEU A 28 10.84 7.42 20.52
CA LEU A 28 10.06 8.43 19.83
C LEU A 28 10.13 9.78 20.57
N ALA A 29 9.94 9.79 21.88
CA ALA A 29 10.03 11.00 22.69
C ALA A 29 11.39 11.69 22.53
N THR A 30 12.47 10.90 22.56
CA THR A 30 13.84 11.38 22.37
C THR A 30 14.04 11.96 20.96
N SER A 31 13.56 11.26 19.93
CA SER A 31 13.75 11.67 18.53
C SER A 31 13.07 12.99 18.18
N VAL A 32 11.98 13.34 18.88
CA VAL A 32 11.23 14.59 18.66
C VAL A 32 11.46 15.63 19.77
N GLY A 33 12.35 15.35 20.73
CA GLY A 33 12.73 16.29 21.79
C GLY A 33 11.62 16.62 22.80
N ILE A 34 10.73 15.65 23.10
CA ILE A 34 9.64 15.82 24.05
C ILE A 34 9.66 14.76 25.15
N SER A 35 8.83 14.93 26.19
CA SER A 35 8.65 13.90 27.20
C SER A 35 7.66 12.82 26.75
N LYS A 36 7.85 11.57 27.20
CA LYS A 36 6.87 10.49 27.02
C LYS A 36 5.47 10.89 27.57
N LYS A 37 5.42 11.70 28.64
CA LYS A 37 4.17 12.26 29.17
C LYS A 37 3.45 13.13 28.14
N THR A 38 4.19 13.83 27.28
CA THR A 38 3.62 14.63 26.20
C THR A 38 2.98 13.74 25.12
N ILE A 39 3.58 12.61 24.79
CA ILE A 39 2.98 11.62 23.87
C ILE A 39 1.66 11.11 24.45
N TYR A 40 1.60 10.79 25.73
CA TYR A 40 0.38 10.31 26.38
C TYR A 40 -0.75 11.36 26.49
N LYS A 41 -0.48 12.64 26.24
CA LYS A 41 -1.56 13.65 26.09
C LYS A 41 -2.36 13.44 24.79
N TYR A 42 -1.72 12.91 23.73
CA TYR A 42 -2.33 12.68 22.42
C TYR A 42 -2.83 11.24 22.27
N PHE A 43 -2.11 10.26 22.83
CA PHE A 43 -2.37 8.83 22.59
C PHE A 43 -2.47 8.08 23.92
N ARG A 44 -3.58 7.36 24.11
CA ARG A 44 -3.85 6.58 25.34
C ARG A 44 -2.84 5.45 25.56
N SER A 45 -2.23 4.94 24.50
CA SER A 45 -1.28 3.83 24.52
C SER A 45 -0.43 3.84 23.27
N LYS A 46 0.64 3.02 23.25
CA LYS A 46 1.42 2.76 22.03
C LYS A 46 0.56 2.13 20.94
N GLU A 47 -0.35 1.22 21.28
CA GLU A 47 -1.30 0.63 20.34
C GLU A 47 -2.16 1.70 19.66
N HIS A 48 -2.68 2.66 20.43
CA HIS A 48 -3.45 3.77 19.88
C HIS A 48 -2.63 4.61 18.88
N LEU A 49 -1.36 4.90 19.22
CA LEU A 49 -0.45 5.59 18.29
C LEU A 49 -0.21 4.76 17.03
N VAL A 50 0.02 3.43 17.14
CA VAL A 50 0.22 2.56 15.97
C VAL A 50 -1.03 2.54 15.07
N VAL A 51 -2.22 2.43 15.65
CA VAL A 51 -3.49 2.47 14.91
C VAL A 51 -3.64 3.80 14.14
N GLU A 52 -3.43 4.93 14.81
CA GLU A 52 -3.52 6.24 14.16
C GLU A 52 -2.43 6.46 13.10
N SER A 53 -1.23 5.92 13.34
CA SER A 53 -0.14 5.97 12.36
C SER A 53 -0.44 5.16 11.09
N VAL A 54 -1.04 3.97 11.23
CA VAL A 54 -1.47 3.15 10.10
C VAL A 54 -2.62 3.82 9.36
N ALA A 55 -3.60 4.38 10.09
CA ALA A 55 -4.71 5.12 9.47
C ALA A 55 -4.20 6.33 8.67
N PHE A 56 -3.23 7.07 9.21
CA PHE A 56 -2.58 8.19 8.51
C PHE A 56 -1.86 7.75 7.23
N LEU A 57 -1.11 6.64 7.29
CA LEU A 57 -0.43 6.06 6.11
C LEU A 57 -1.41 5.69 5.00
N ILE A 58 -2.55 5.09 5.37
CA ILE A 58 -3.61 4.71 4.44
C ILE A 58 -4.29 5.94 3.84
N ASP A 59 -4.64 6.93 4.66
CA ASP A 59 -5.27 8.16 4.20
C ASP A 59 -4.39 8.93 3.20
N ASP A 60 -3.09 8.96 3.46
CA ASP A 60 -2.12 9.57 2.56
C ASP A 60 -2.02 8.82 1.22
N PHE A 61 -2.05 7.49 1.24
CA PHE A 61 -2.07 6.71 0.01
C PHE A 61 -3.41 6.84 -0.75
N LYS A 62 -4.55 6.91 -0.05
CA LYS A 62 -5.86 7.15 -0.67
C LYS A 62 -5.89 8.48 -1.42
N LYS A 63 -5.23 9.52 -0.94
CA LYS A 63 -5.09 10.80 -1.65
C LYS A 63 -4.30 10.66 -2.96
N GLU A 64 -3.21 9.87 -2.94
CA GLU A 64 -2.46 9.59 -4.17
C GLU A 64 -3.31 8.79 -5.18
N VAL A 65 -4.03 7.78 -4.70
CA VAL A 65 -4.95 7.00 -5.55
C VAL A 65 -6.03 7.91 -6.15
N HIS A 66 -6.64 8.75 -5.33
CA HIS A 66 -7.66 9.70 -5.82
C HIS A 66 -7.11 10.63 -6.90
N ALA A 67 -5.92 11.20 -6.69
CA ALA A 67 -5.27 12.04 -7.70
C ALA A 67 -4.99 11.29 -9.02
N ILE A 68 -4.64 9.99 -8.96
CA ILE A 68 -4.48 9.16 -10.17
C ILE A 68 -5.83 8.95 -10.87
N LEU A 69 -6.92 8.70 -10.11
CA LEU A 69 -8.24 8.47 -10.68
C LEU A 69 -8.84 9.71 -11.34
N GLU A 70 -8.39 10.91 -10.97
CA GLU A 70 -8.78 12.18 -11.59
C GLU A 70 -8.01 12.51 -12.88
N THR A 71 -6.99 11.71 -13.24
CA THR A 71 -6.27 11.90 -14.51
C THR A 71 -7.11 11.45 -15.71
N GLU A 72 -6.79 11.97 -16.91
CA GLU A 72 -7.38 11.52 -18.17
C GLU A 72 -6.78 10.21 -18.69
N ASP A 73 -5.93 9.54 -17.93
CA ASP A 73 -5.37 8.24 -18.29
C ASP A 73 -6.47 7.18 -18.43
N ASP A 74 -6.26 6.24 -19.33
CA ASP A 74 -7.13 5.06 -19.40
C ASP A 74 -7.01 4.18 -18.13
N ALA A 75 -8.01 3.33 -17.92
CA ALA A 75 -8.12 2.54 -16.71
C ALA A 75 -6.92 1.59 -16.48
N ILE A 76 -6.30 1.05 -17.52
CA ILE A 76 -5.10 0.19 -17.41
C ILE A 76 -3.91 1.00 -16.92
N THR A 77 -3.70 2.18 -17.48
CA THR A 77 -2.65 3.12 -17.05
C THR A 77 -2.84 3.55 -15.59
N GLN A 78 -4.08 3.86 -15.19
CA GLN A 78 -4.39 4.19 -13.80
C GLN A 78 -4.05 3.04 -12.84
N ILE A 79 -4.38 1.79 -13.19
CA ILE A 79 -4.02 0.60 -12.40
C ILE A 79 -2.49 0.50 -12.24
N ILE A 80 -1.73 0.64 -13.32
CA ILE A 80 -0.27 0.56 -13.29
C ILE A 80 0.30 1.64 -12.36
N LYS A 81 -0.16 2.89 -12.47
CA LYS A 81 0.27 4.01 -11.63
C LYS A 81 -0.04 3.79 -10.14
N ILE A 82 -1.20 3.22 -9.81
CA ILE A 82 -1.56 2.87 -8.42
C ILE A 82 -0.56 1.86 -7.86
N TYR A 83 -0.23 0.80 -8.60
CA TYR A 83 0.73 -0.21 -8.15
C TYR A 83 2.17 0.32 -8.11
N GLU A 84 2.57 1.18 -9.02
CA GLU A 84 3.87 1.87 -8.99
C GLU A 84 4.04 2.64 -7.67
N LYS A 85 3.02 3.41 -7.27
CA LYS A 85 3.01 4.10 -5.97
C LYS A 85 3.05 3.12 -4.79
N ALA A 86 2.28 2.02 -4.86
CA ALA A 86 2.27 1.00 -3.82
C ALA A 86 3.65 0.35 -3.65
N PHE A 87 4.32 -0.07 -4.71
CA PHE A 87 5.67 -0.65 -4.67
C PHE A 87 6.71 0.35 -4.15
N THR A 88 6.63 1.61 -4.58
CA THR A 88 7.51 2.68 -4.08
C THR A 88 7.41 2.83 -2.56
N ARG A 89 6.20 2.79 -2.01
CA ARG A 89 5.97 2.85 -0.56
C ARG A 89 6.45 1.59 0.16
N LEU A 90 6.14 0.41 -0.39
CA LEU A 90 6.54 -0.87 0.21
C LEU A 90 8.05 -1.02 0.35
N LYS A 91 8.83 -0.46 -0.55
CA LYS A 91 10.31 -0.46 -0.49
C LYS A 91 10.84 0.19 0.79
N HIS A 92 10.08 1.11 1.37
CA HIS A 92 10.43 1.76 2.63
C HIS A 92 9.98 0.96 3.87
N PHE A 93 9.21 -0.12 3.70
CA PHE A 93 8.69 -0.91 4.81
C PHE A 93 9.58 -2.11 5.08
N LYS A 94 10.10 -2.19 6.28
CA LYS A 94 10.77 -3.43 6.71
C LYS A 94 9.73 -4.53 6.96
N PRO A 95 10.03 -5.80 6.63
CA PRO A 95 9.15 -6.93 6.91
C PRO A 95 8.68 -6.98 8.37
N SER A 96 9.54 -6.55 9.30
CA SER A 96 9.24 -6.46 10.73
C SER A 96 8.10 -5.48 11.08
N PHE A 97 7.82 -4.48 10.25
CA PHE A 97 6.67 -3.58 10.43
C PHE A 97 5.36 -4.35 10.20
N ILE A 98 5.20 -4.96 9.03
CA ILE A 98 4.00 -5.69 8.64
C ILE A 98 3.77 -6.89 9.57
N PHE A 99 4.82 -7.68 9.82
CA PHE A 99 4.74 -8.79 10.77
C PHE A 99 4.37 -8.31 12.18
N GLY A 100 4.90 -7.16 12.58
CA GLY A 100 4.60 -6.52 13.87
C GLY A 100 3.14 -6.11 14.00
N LEU A 101 2.52 -5.58 12.93
CA LEU A 101 1.09 -5.27 12.92
C LEU A 101 0.27 -6.54 13.15
N LYS A 102 0.48 -7.56 12.33
CA LYS A 102 -0.26 -8.83 12.39
C LYS A 102 -0.16 -9.51 13.75
N LYS A 103 1.04 -9.52 14.35
CA LYS A 103 1.31 -10.25 15.60
C LYS A 103 0.93 -9.48 16.86
N TYR A 104 1.10 -8.16 16.90
CA TYR A 104 1.05 -7.38 18.14
C TYR A 104 0.01 -6.26 18.15
N TYR A 105 -0.56 -5.90 16.99
CA TYR A 105 -1.49 -4.77 16.85
C TYR A 105 -2.68 -5.14 15.95
N PRO A 106 -3.55 -6.09 16.38
CA PRO A 106 -4.62 -6.63 15.53
C PRO A 106 -5.54 -5.54 14.96
N LYS A 107 -5.89 -4.52 15.75
CA LYS A 107 -6.72 -3.40 15.26
C LYS A 107 -6.07 -2.63 14.11
N ALA A 108 -4.77 -2.37 14.20
CA ALA A 108 -4.04 -1.71 13.12
C ALA A 108 -3.91 -2.62 11.89
N ASN A 109 -3.72 -3.92 12.11
CA ASN A 109 -3.72 -4.92 11.03
C ASN A 109 -5.07 -4.98 10.32
N ASP A 110 -6.18 -5.01 11.06
CA ASP A 110 -7.54 -5.06 10.49
C ASP A 110 -7.80 -3.83 9.60
N ILE A 111 -7.41 -2.64 10.03
CA ILE A 111 -7.51 -1.41 9.23
C ILE A 111 -6.70 -1.55 7.94
N PHE A 112 -5.49 -2.07 8.02
CA PHE A 112 -4.60 -2.26 6.87
C PHE A 112 -5.16 -3.32 5.89
N GLU A 113 -5.66 -4.46 6.41
CA GLU A 113 -6.28 -5.51 5.60
C GLU A 113 -7.57 -5.04 4.91
N ASN A 114 -8.44 -4.31 5.63
CA ASN A 114 -9.66 -3.75 5.06
C ASN A 114 -9.35 -2.77 3.92
N PHE A 115 -8.37 -1.91 4.11
CA PHE A 115 -7.90 -1.01 3.06
C PHE A 115 -7.40 -1.76 1.82
N ARG A 116 -6.59 -2.81 2.01
CA ARG A 116 -6.12 -3.64 0.90
C ARG A 116 -7.27 -4.28 0.12
N ASN A 117 -8.25 -4.80 0.85
CA ASN A 117 -9.46 -5.37 0.24
C ASN A 117 -10.23 -4.33 -0.56
N GLU A 118 -10.41 -3.13 -0.03
CA GLU A 118 -11.05 -1.99 -0.71
C GLU A 118 -10.31 -1.64 -2.02
N ILE A 119 -8.99 -1.51 -1.98
CA ILE A 119 -8.21 -1.19 -3.19
C ILE A 119 -8.38 -2.25 -4.27
N VAL A 120 -8.27 -3.54 -3.92
CA VAL A 120 -8.30 -4.61 -4.94
C VAL A 120 -9.72 -4.90 -5.42
N ASN A 121 -10.68 -5.05 -4.50
CA ASN A 121 -12.02 -5.51 -4.84
C ASN A 121 -12.96 -4.40 -5.33
N ASP A 122 -12.66 -3.14 -4.97
CA ASP A 122 -13.45 -2.01 -5.41
C ASP A 122 -12.68 -1.19 -6.45
N THR A 123 -11.57 -0.56 -6.09
CA THR A 123 -10.89 0.38 -6.99
C THR A 123 -10.36 -0.33 -8.25
N ILE A 124 -9.52 -1.36 -8.09
CA ILE A 124 -8.91 -2.07 -9.23
C ILE A 124 -9.96 -2.84 -10.01
N TYR A 125 -10.92 -3.48 -9.34
CA TYR A 125 -12.01 -4.19 -10.02
C TYR A 125 -12.85 -3.25 -10.91
N ASN A 126 -13.22 -2.07 -10.41
CA ASN A 126 -14.01 -1.09 -11.17
C ASN A 126 -13.23 -0.52 -12.37
N LEU A 127 -11.92 -0.27 -12.21
CA LEU A 127 -11.06 0.12 -13.33
C LEU A 127 -10.98 -0.98 -14.41
N LEU A 128 -10.81 -2.24 -14.00
CA LEU A 128 -10.81 -3.37 -14.95
C LEU A 128 -12.18 -3.54 -15.63
N LEU A 129 -13.27 -3.33 -14.88
CA LEU A 129 -14.62 -3.38 -15.44
C LEU A 129 -14.83 -2.28 -16.50
N LYS A 130 -14.37 -1.05 -16.21
CA LYS A 130 -14.36 0.06 -17.16
C LYS A 130 -13.54 -0.29 -18.41
N ALA A 131 -12.30 -0.77 -18.23
CA ALA A 131 -11.45 -1.18 -19.36
C ALA A 131 -12.09 -2.30 -20.20
N LYS A 132 -12.82 -3.23 -19.58
CA LYS A 132 -13.55 -4.30 -20.29
C LYS A 132 -14.75 -3.73 -21.08
N GLN A 133 -15.49 -2.79 -20.53
CA GLN A 133 -16.60 -2.10 -21.20
C GLN A 133 -16.11 -1.26 -22.40
N GLU A 134 -14.92 -0.68 -22.29
CA GLU A 134 -14.25 0.08 -23.36
C GLU A 134 -13.58 -0.81 -24.41
N GLY A 135 -13.66 -2.14 -24.26
CA GLY A 135 -13.07 -3.10 -25.21
C GLY A 135 -11.54 -3.21 -25.13
N ILE A 136 -10.93 -2.69 -24.07
CA ILE A 136 -9.47 -2.78 -23.82
C ILE A 136 -9.11 -4.15 -23.23
N VAL A 137 -9.94 -4.67 -22.33
CA VAL A 137 -9.78 -5.99 -21.73
C VAL A 137 -10.63 -7.01 -22.48
N LYS A 138 -10.08 -8.19 -22.74
CA LYS A 138 -10.73 -9.30 -23.43
C LYS A 138 -12.03 -9.71 -22.72
N THR A 139 -13.08 -9.99 -23.49
CA THR A 139 -14.43 -10.28 -22.97
C THR A 139 -14.50 -11.56 -22.13
N GLU A 140 -13.67 -12.57 -22.46
CA GLU A 140 -13.59 -13.84 -21.76
C GLU A 140 -12.92 -13.78 -20.39
N VAL A 141 -12.25 -12.67 -20.03
CA VAL A 141 -11.55 -12.53 -18.75
C VAL A 141 -12.55 -12.47 -17.59
N ASN A 142 -12.40 -13.40 -16.64
CA ASN A 142 -13.10 -13.33 -15.37
C ASN A 142 -12.38 -12.35 -14.43
N LEU A 143 -12.92 -11.14 -14.30
CA LEU A 143 -12.31 -10.06 -13.51
C LEU A 143 -12.21 -10.38 -12.03
N GLN A 144 -13.19 -11.11 -11.47
CA GLN A 144 -13.18 -11.47 -10.06
C GLN A 144 -12.06 -12.47 -9.73
N LEU A 145 -11.88 -13.47 -10.61
CA LEU A 145 -10.75 -14.41 -10.51
C LEU A 145 -9.42 -13.68 -10.68
N PHE A 146 -9.34 -12.78 -11.64
CA PHE A 146 -8.14 -11.99 -11.90
C PHE A 146 -7.75 -11.14 -10.68
N CYS A 147 -8.69 -10.39 -10.09
CA CYS A 147 -8.46 -9.62 -8.87
C CYS A 147 -8.04 -10.53 -7.68
N GLY A 148 -8.65 -11.71 -7.54
CA GLY A 148 -8.26 -12.69 -6.53
C GLY A 148 -6.81 -13.17 -6.67
N LEU A 149 -6.33 -13.36 -7.89
CA LEU A 149 -4.93 -13.71 -8.17
C LEU A 149 -3.97 -12.55 -7.87
N TYR A 150 -4.37 -11.31 -8.17
CA TYR A 150 -3.61 -10.11 -7.83
C TYR A 150 -3.46 -9.94 -6.33
N PHE A 151 -4.55 -10.10 -5.59
CA PHE A 151 -4.55 -10.00 -4.14
C PHE A 151 -3.57 -10.99 -3.49
N LYS A 152 -3.60 -12.26 -3.91
CA LYS A 152 -2.67 -13.28 -3.39
C LYS A 152 -1.20 -12.96 -3.71
N ARG A 153 -0.92 -12.49 -4.92
CA ARG A 153 0.45 -12.12 -5.32
C ARG A 153 0.99 -10.95 -4.51
N PHE A 154 0.17 -9.91 -4.30
CA PHE A 154 0.58 -8.76 -3.51
C PHE A 154 0.87 -9.14 -2.06
N GLU A 155 0.09 -10.05 -1.49
CA GLU A 155 0.32 -10.61 -0.16
C GLU A 155 1.64 -11.38 -0.09
N GLU A 156 1.98 -12.15 -1.10
CA GLU A 156 3.28 -12.88 -1.16
C GLU A 156 4.47 -11.92 -1.17
N VAL A 157 4.40 -10.84 -1.93
CA VAL A 157 5.46 -9.82 -1.97
C VAL A 157 5.57 -9.06 -0.66
N ALA A 158 4.43 -8.72 -0.05
CA ALA A 158 4.40 -7.88 1.15
C ALA A 158 4.66 -8.65 2.46
N TYR A 159 4.34 -9.95 2.53
CA TYR A 159 4.23 -10.65 3.82
C TYR A 159 5.06 -11.93 3.95
N ARG A 160 5.45 -12.58 2.87
CA ARG A 160 6.23 -13.80 2.93
C ARG A 160 7.69 -13.50 2.65
N ASN A 161 8.48 -13.33 3.70
CA ASN A 161 9.97 -13.48 3.79
C ASN A 161 10.78 -13.45 2.46
N SER A 162 10.17 -13.03 1.38
CA SER A 162 10.85 -12.82 0.13
C SER A 162 11.51 -11.47 0.23
N ASN A 163 12.81 -11.43 0.17
CA ASN A 163 13.58 -10.20 0.01
C ASN A 163 13.30 -9.54 -1.37
N LEU A 164 12.21 -9.91 -2.05
CA LEU A 164 11.93 -9.43 -3.41
C LEU A 164 11.99 -7.90 -3.49
N VAL A 165 11.47 -7.21 -2.49
CA VAL A 165 11.51 -5.73 -2.44
C VAL A 165 12.94 -5.20 -2.21
N GLU A 166 13.83 -5.99 -1.63
CA GLU A 166 15.25 -5.65 -1.43
C GLU A 166 16.12 -6.13 -2.59
N GLU A 167 15.75 -7.25 -3.24
CA GLU A 167 16.54 -7.88 -4.31
C GLU A 167 16.28 -7.30 -5.70
N TYR A 168 15.03 -6.82 -5.96
CA TYR A 168 14.61 -6.33 -7.27
C TYR A 168 14.29 -4.84 -7.25
N THR A 169 14.41 -4.21 -8.41
CA THR A 169 13.99 -2.81 -8.61
C THR A 169 12.46 -2.69 -8.59
N ASN A 170 11.96 -1.47 -8.33
CA ASN A 170 10.52 -1.20 -8.41
C ASN A 170 9.97 -1.50 -9.82
N GLU A 171 10.74 -1.20 -10.85
CA GLU A 171 10.38 -1.44 -12.24
C GLU A 171 10.24 -2.94 -12.54
N GLU A 172 11.19 -3.77 -12.11
CA GLU A 172 11.10 -5.23 -12.27
C GLU A 172 9.88 -5.79 -11.54
N LEU A 173 9.65 -5.36 -10.29
CA LEU A 173 8.48 -5.80 -9.53
C LEU A 173 7.17 -5.35 -10.21
N LEU A 174 7.09 -4.09 -10.65
CA LEU A 174 5.93 -3.57 -11.36
C LEU A 174 5.65 -4.36 -12.65
N ASN A 175 6.68 -4.58 -13.46
CA ASN A 175 6.56 -5.31 -14.71
C ASN A 175 6.07 -6.75 -14.50
N HIS A 176 6.67 -7.50 -13.57
CA HIS A 176 6.35 -8.91 -13.36
C HIS A 176 5.02 -9.13 -12.64
N PHE A 177 4.67 -8.28 -11.68
CA PHE A 177 3.43 -8.44 -10.92
C PHE A 177 2.22 -7.81 -11.60
N VAL A 178 2.40 -6.73 -12.37
CA VAL A 178 1.31 -5.90 -12.85
C VAL A 178 1.30 -5.84 -14.39
N VAL A 179 2.33 -5.27 -14.99
CA VAL A 179 2.33 -4.91 -16.41
C VAL A 179 2.12 -6.13 -17.31
N TYR A 180 2.90 -7.20 -17.12
CA TYR A 180 2.78 -8.42 -17.94
C TYR A 180 1.43 -9.12 -17.76
N SER A 181 0.85 -9.06 -16.57
CA SER A 181 -0.48 -9.63 -16.32
C SER A 181 -1.57 -8.81 -17.00
N LEU A 182 -1.51 -7.48 -16.95
CA LEU A 182 -2.45 -6.58 -17.61
C LEU A 182 -2.32 -6.68 -19.14
N ARG A 183 -1.09 -6.71 -19.66
CA ARG A 183 -0.83 -6.96 -21.08
C ARG A 183 -1.44 -8.29 -21.56
N GLY A 184 -1.35 -9.33 -20.74
CA GLY A 184 -1.90 -10.66 -21.05
C GLY A 184 -3.43 -10.69 -21.19
N ILE A 185 -4.15 -9.85 -20.45
CA ILE A 185 -5.62 -9.75 -20.54
C ILE A 185 -6.11 -8.68 -21.51
N SER A 186 -5.24 -7.80 -21.99
CA SER A 186 -5.60 -6.76 -22.94
C SER A 186 -5.75 -7.33 -24.37
N VAL A 187 -6.59 -6.69 -25.18
CA VAL A 187 -6.74 -7.04 -26.59
C VAL A 187 -5.47 -6.71 -27.37
N SER A 188 -5.20 -7.44 -28.44
CA SER A 188 -3.94 -7.31 -29.22
C SER A 188 -3.73 -5.94 -29.88
N GLY A 189 -4.80 -5.19 -30.12
CA GLY A 189 -4.74 -3.84 -30.72
C GLY A 189 -4.53 -2.71 -29.72
N TYR A 190 -4.63 -2.97 -28.41
CA TYR A 190 -4.45 -1.94 -27.40
C TYR A 190 -2.97 -1.59 -27.24
N LYS A 191 -2.69 -0.28 -27.30
CA LYS A 191 -1.33 0.27 -27.12
C LYS A 191 -1.25 0.99 -25.80
N ASN A 192 -0.20 0.73 -25.04
CA ASN A 192 0.10 1.39 -23.78
C ASN A 192 1.61 1.53 -23.65
N THR A 193 2.08 2.69 -23.19
CA THR A 193 3.52 2.99 -23.06
C THR A 193 4.24 2.05 -22.08
N TYR A 194 3.52 1.50 -21.12
CA TYR A 194 4.07 0.49 -20.20
C TYR A 194 4.21 -0.91 -20.83
N PHE A 195 3.66 -1.15 -22.04
CA PHE A 195 3.68 -2.45 -22.70
C PHE A 195 4.80 -2.58 -23.74
N GLU A 196 5.56 -1.52 -23.95
CA GLU A 196 6.68 -1.43 -24.92
C GLU A 196 8.00 -2.03 -24.40
#